data_d8f35f90b84f775d5585076e5e902127
#
_entry.id   d8f35f90b84f775d5585076e5e902127
#
_cell.length_a   1.000
_cell.length_b   1.000
_cell.length_c   1.000
_cell.angle_alpha   90.00
_cell.angle_beta   90.00
_cell.angle_gamma   90.00
#
_symmetry.space_group_name_H-M   'P 1'
#
loop_
_entity.id
_entity.type
_entity.pdbx_description
1 polymer ?
#
loop_
_entity_poly.entity_id
_entity_poly.type
_entity_poly.pdbx_seq_one_letter_code
_entity_poly.pdbx_strand_id
1 'polypeptide(L)'
;MPKLASDDWKEWLEYAKSDHDEAISALNRSSFKEACFHAQQSCEKLLKAILIKKGMFIPIHDLMELAQEAGVEEPLLTKLSKLTIHYYTSRYPDAARKAKMKYDLRTAKECVEVMRELWDTLGKYLE
;
A
#
# COMPACT_ATOMS: atom_id res chain seq x y z
N MET A 1 25.13 -7.69 -3.88
CA MET A 1 23.66 -7.74 -3.86
C MET A 1 23.17 -9.07 -4.40
N PRO A 2 22.27 -9.73 -3.68
CA PRO A 2 21.69 -10.94 -4.24
C PRO A 2 20.88 -10.60 -5.51
N LYS A 3 20.98 -11.46 -6.49
CA LYS A 3 20.23 -11.34 -7.73
C LYS A 3 18.78 -11.74 -7.44
N LEU A 4 17.81 -10.94 -7.90
CA LEU A 4 16.40 -11.28 -7.78
C LEU A 4 16.07 -12.51 -8.61
N ALA A 5 15.34 -13.45 -8.02
CA ALA A 5 14.81 -14.59 -8.76
C ALA A 5 13.66 -14.12 -9.65
N SER A 6 13.47 -14.79 -10.79
CA SER A 6 12.45 -14.41 -11.77
C SER A 6 11.02 -14.44 -11.20
N ASP A 7 10.78 -15.23 -10.14
CA ASP A 7 9.46 -15.41 -9.53
C ASP A 7 9.27 -14.65 -8.21
N ASP A 8 10.25 -13.86 -7.76
CA ASP A 8 10.15 -13.12 -6.49
C ASP A 8 8.91 -12.21 -6.44
N TRP A 9 8.51 -11.64 -7.56
CA TRP A 9 7.34 -10.78 -7.63
C TRP A 9 6.05 -11.51 -7.24
N LYS A 10 5.97 -12.82 -7.47
CA LYS A 10 4.78 -13.61 -7.10
C LYS A 10 4.63 -13.71 -5.59
N GLU A 11 5.72 -13.87 -4.87
CA GLU A 11 5.72 -13.89 -3.41
C GLU A 11 5.31 -12.56 -2.83
N TRP A 12 5.85 -11.46 -3.36
CA TRP A 12 5.43 -10.12 -2.98
C TRP A 12 3.95 -9.89 -3.24
N LEU A 13 3.45 -10.39 -4.38
CA LEU A 13 2.04 -10.29 -4.73
C LEU A 13 1.15 -11.04 -3.73
N GLU A 14 1.56 -12.23 -3.29
CA GLU A 14 0.81 -12.99 -2.27
C GLU A 14 0.69 -12.21 -0.97
N TYR A 15 1.79 -11.61 -0.51
CA TYR A 15 1.76 -10.78 0.68
C TYR A 15 0.90 -9.53 0.48
N ALA A 16 0.95 -8.92 -0.69
CA ALA A 16 0.09 -7.78 -1.02
C ALA A 16 -1.40 -8.16 -0.96
N LYS A 17 -1.75 -9.34 -1.45
CA LYS A 17 -3.14 -9.86 -1.39
C LYS A 17 -3.57 -10.13 0.05
N SER A 18 -2.69 -10.69 0.86
CA SER A 18 -2.97 -10.94 2.27
C SER A 18 -3.28 -9.64 3.00
N ASP A 19 -2.47 -8.60 2.77
CA ASP A 19 -2.73 -7.28 3.36
C ASP A 19 -4.02 -6.65 2.82
N HIS A 20 -4.31 -6.84 1.53
CA HIS A 20 -5.55 -6.37 0.93
C HIS A 20 -6.77 -6.95 1.64
N ASP A 21 -6.78 -8.26 1.81
CA ASP A 21 -7.90 -8.95 2.47
C ASP A 21 -8.01 -8.57 3.94
N GLU A 22 -6.88 -8.41 4.62
CA GLU A 22 -6.86 -7.99 6.01
C GLU A 22 -7.35 -6.55 6.18
N ALA A 23 -7.02 -5.65 5.25
CA ALA A 23 -7.52 -4.28 5.28
C ALA A 23 -9.06 -4.24 5.22
N ILE A 24 -9.65 -5.04 4.34
CA ILE A 24 -11.10 -5.13 4.19
C ILE A 24 -11.73 -5.75 5.43
N SER A 25 -11.16 -6.83 5.95
CA SER A 25 -11.62 -7.48 7.17
C SER A 25 -11.56 -6.54 8.37
N ALA A 26 -10.46 -5.80 8.51
CA ALA A 26 -10.29 -4.83 9.59
C ALA A 26 -11.33 -3.70 9.50
N LEU A 27 -11.62 -3.21 8.30
CA LEU A 27 -12.66 -2.20 8.09
C LEU A 27 -14.03 -2.75 8.53
N ASN A 28 -14.36 -3.98 8.15
CA ASN A 28 -15.65 -4.59 8.44
C ASN A 28 -15.86 -4.84 9.95
N ARG A 29 -14.78 -5.09 10.70
CA ARG A 29 -14.86 -5.27 12.16
C ARG A 29 -14.58 -4.00 12.95
N SER A 30 -14.56 -2.84 12.26
CA SER A 30 -14.31 -1.52 12.86
C SER A 30 -12.94 -1.37 13.52
N SER A 31 -11.94 -2.12 13.04
CA SER A 31 -10.55 -1.97 13.45
C SER A 31 -9.86 -0.99 12.49
N PHE A 32 -10.14 0.31 12.70
CA PHE A 32 -9.84 1.34 11.71
C PHE A 32 -8.35 1.58 11.49
N LYS A 33 -7.58 1.60 12.57
CA LYS A 33 -6.12 1.77 12.46
C LYS A 33 -5.49 0.62 11.68
N GLU A 34 -5.92 -0.61 11.96
CA GLU A 34 -5.41 -1.79 11.24
C GLU A 34 -5.83 -1.78 9.78
N ALA A 35 -7.03 -1.30 9.48
CA ALA A 35 -7.49 -1.16 8.09
C ALA A 35 -6.56 -0.23 7.31
N CYS A 36 -6.20 0.92 7.88
CA CYS A 36 -5.29 1.88 7.25
C CYS A 36 -3.88 1.31 7.10
N PHE A 37 -3.38 0.63 8.12
CA PHE A 37 -2.04 0.02 8.07
C PHE A 37 -1.96 -1.03 6.96
N HIS A 38 -2.91 -1.96 6.92
CA HIS A 38 -2.90 -3.03 5.92
C HIS A 38 -3.17 -2.50 4.51
N ALA A 39 -3.99 -1.45 4.36
CA ALA A 39 -4.18 -0.81 3.06
C ALA A 39 -2.86 -0.22 2.55
N GLN A 40 -2.11 0.47 3.40
CA GLN A 40 -0.80 1.01 3.04
C GLN A 40 0.17 -0.12 2.69
N GLN A 41 0.23 -1.17 3.50
CA GLN A 41 1.12 -2.32 3.27
C GLN A 41 0.76 -3.05 1.97
N SER A 42 -0.53 -3.23 1.69
CA SER A 42 -0.97 -3.86 0.45
C SER A 42 -0.49 -3.08 -0.76
N CYS A 43 -0.66 -1.75 -0.75
CA CYS A 43 -0.22 -0.89 -1.84
C CYS A 43 1.30 -0.94 -2.02
N GLU A 44 2.06 -0.86 -0.94
CA GLU A 44 3.52 -0.93 -1.01
C GLU A 44 4.00 -2.24 -1.62
N LYS A 45 3.47 -3.36 -1.15
CA LYS A 45 3.88 -4.69 -1.64
C LYS A 45 3.42 -4.95 -3.07
N LEU A 46 2.23 -4.46 -3.44
CA LEU A 46 1.76 -4.55 -4.82
C LEU A 46 2.68 -3.80 -5.78
N LEU A 47 3.03 -2.57 -5.43
CA LEU A 47 3.95 -1.77 -6.24
C LEU A 47 5.31 -2.43 -6.34
N LYS A 48 5.84 -2.95 -5.24
CA LYS A 48 7.12 -3.67 -5.25
C LYS A 48 7.04 -4.93 -6.11
N ALA A 49 5.93 -5.67 -6.07
CA ALA A 49 5.75 -6.84 -6.93
C ALA A 49 5.85 -6.45 -8.41
N ILE A 50 5.20 -5.38 -8.81
CA ILE A 50 5.22 -4.90 -10.20
C ILE A 50 6.62 -4.46 -10.60
N LEU A 51 7.32 -3.72 -9.74
CA LEU A 51 8.68 -3.25 -10.02
C LEU A 51 9.66 -4.42 -10.11
N ILE A 52 9.56 -5.40 -9.23
CA ILE A 52 10.40 -6.59 -9.26
C ILE A 52 10.16 -7.38 -10.55
N LYS A 53 8.91 -7.50 -10.98
CA LYS A 53 8.58 -8.14 -12.26
C LYS A 53 9.27 -7.44 -13.44
N LYS A 54 9.51 -6.14 -13.32
CA LYS A 54 10.24 -5.33 -14.30
C LYS A 54 11.76 -5.32 -14.08
N GLY A 55 12.26 -6.09 -13.09
CA GLY A 55 13.67 -6.18 -12.77
C GLY A 55 14.20 -5.09 -11.83
N MET A 56 13.31 -4.37 -11.13
CA MET A 56 13.67 -3.27 -10.23
C MET A 56 13.26 -3.59 -8.79
N PHE A 57 14.13 -3.30 -7.83
CA PHE A 57 13.80 -3.36 -6.41
C PHE A 57 14.18 -2.05 -5.73
N ILE A 58 13.19 -1.34 -5.19
CA ILE A 58 13.35 -0.05 -4.53
C ILE A 58 12.95 -0.21 -3.06
N PRO A 59 13.90 -0.24 -2.11
CA PRO A 59 13.61 -0.54 -0.70
C PRO A 59 13.15 0.68 0.09
N ILE A 60 12.06 1.31 -0.35
CA ILE A 60 11.48 2.49 0.31
C ILE A 60 10.00 2.24 0.62
N HIS A 61 9.41 3.11 1.45
CA HIS A 61 8.01 3.04 1.86
C HIS A 61 7.14 4.12 1.24
N ASP A 62 7.72 5.06 0.52
CA ASP A 62 6.99 6.15 -0.13
C ASP A 62 6.21 5.62 -1.32
N LEU A 63 4.88 5.55 -1.17
CA LEU A 63 4.01 5.00 -2.20
C LEU A 63 4.00 5.83 -3.48
N MET A 64 4.11 7.16 -3.36
CA MET A 64 4.11 8.01 -4.55
C MET A 64 5.34 7.73 -5.42
N GLU A 65 6.51 7.63 -4.81
CA GLU A 65 7.74 7.34 -5.54
C GLU A 65 7.70 5.96 -6.18
N LEU A 66 7.26 4.94 -5.45
CA LEU A 66 7.07 3.59 -6.00
C LEU A 66 6.07 3.60 -7.15
N ALA A 67 4.98 4.32 -6.99
CA ALA A 67 3.91 4.39 -8.00
C ALA A 67 4.36 5.10 -9.27
N GLN A 68 5.14 6.17 -9.14
CA GLN A 68 5.73 6.86 -10.29
C GLN A 68 6.59 5.92 -11.11
N GLU A 69 7.44 5.14 -10.46
CA GLU A 69 8.28 4.14 -11.13
C GLU A 69 7.45 3.05 -11.80
N ALA A 70 6.29 2.72 -11.24
CA ALA A 70 5.37 1.73 -11.80
C ALA A 70 4.48 2.28 -12.92
N GLY A 71 4.54 3.58 -13.20
CA GLY A 71 3.76 4.22 -14.27
C GLY A 71 2.36 4.65 -13.87
N VAL A 72 2.07 4.76 -12.58
CA VAL A 72 0.79 5.26 -12.09
C VAL A 72 0.71 6.78 -12.30
N GLU A 73 -0.45 7.26 -12.73
CA GLU A 73 -0.68 8.68 -13.03
C GLU A 73 -1.60 9.35 -11.99
N GLU A 74 -1.68 10.70 -12.06
CA GLU A 74 -2.64 11.46 -11.26
C GLU A 74 -4.09 11.15 -11.71
N PRO A 75 -5.09 11.23 -10.79
CA PRO A 75 -4.98 11.74 -9.42
C PRO A 75 -4.55 10.68 -8.38
N LEU A 76 -4.34 9.44 -8.78
CA LEU A 76 -4.01 8.35 -7.86
C LEU A 76 -2.68 8.57 -7.14
N LEU A 77 -1.69 9.17 -7.82
CA LEU A 77 -0.40 9.48 -7.18
C LEU A 77 -0.56 10.32 -5.91
N THR A 78 -1.36 11.38 -5.98
CA THR A 78 -1.61 12.25 -4.83
C THR A 78 -2.31 11.50 -3.70
N LYS A 79 -3.27 10.63 -4.04
CA LYS A 79 -3.96 9.81 -3.05
C LYS A 79 -2.99 8.85 -2.35
N LEU A 80 -2.09 8.25 -3.10
CA LEU A 80 -1.08 7.33 -2.54
C LEU A 80 -0.09 8.06 -1.64
N SER A 81 0.30 9.30 -1.97
CA SER A 81 1.19 10.06 -1.11
C SER A 81 0.58 10.30 0.27
N LYS A 82 -0.75 10.50 0.32
CA LYS A 82 -1.47 10.65 1.59
C LYS A 82 -1.57 9.34 2.36
N LEU A 83 -1.63 8.21 1.66
CA LEU A 83 -1.71 6.90 2.31
C LEU A 83 -0.38 6.52 2.98
N THR A 84 0.75 6.98 2.46
CA THR A 84 2.09 6.68 3.00
C THR A 84 2.22 7.00 4.49
N ILE A 85 1.56 8.07 4.96
CA ILE A 85 1.68 8.50 6.37
C ILE A 85 1.27 7.38 7.34
N HIS A 86 0.37 6.49 6.93
CA HIS A 86 -0.15 5.44 7.79
C HIS A 86 0.88 4.35 8.11
N TYR A 87 1.98 4.27 7.36
CA TYR A 87 3.11 3.44 7.74
C TYR A 87 3.67 3.86 9.10
N TYR A 88 3.69 5.16 9.36
CA TYR A 88 4.25 5.72 10.59
C TYR A 88 3.20 5.91 11.67
N THR A 89 2.08 6.55 11.35
CA THR A 89 1.09 6.96 12.34
C THR A 89 0.30 5.79 12.92
N SER A 90 0.16 4.69 12.19
CA SER A 90 -0.52 3.50 12.70
C SER A 90 0.36 2.69 13.67
N ARG A 91 1.68 2.88 13.62
CA ARG A 91 2.65 2.05 14.37
C ARG A 91 3.37 2.81 15.48
N TYR A 92 3.54 4.12 15.34
CA TYR A 92 4.32 4.94 16.27
C TYR A 92 3.44 6.02 16.90
N PRO A 93 3.22 5.95 18.23
CA PRO A 93 2.31 6.89 18.92
C PRO A 93 2.72 8.35 18.78
N ASP A 94 4.03 8.65 18.81
CA ASP A 94 4.53 10.02 18.66
C ASP A 94 4.27 10.57 17.26
N ALA A 95 4.40 9.73 16.22
CA ALA A 95 4.07 10.13 14.85
C ALA A 95 2.58 10.46 14.73
N ALA A 96 1.71 9.63 15.32
CA ALA A 96 0.26 9.86 15.32
C ALA A 96 -0.10 11.18 16.02
N ARG A 97 0.54 11.48 17.16
CA ARG A 97 0.30 12.75 17.88
C ARG A 97 0.72 13.95 17.06
N LYS A 98 1.91 13.92 16.46
CA LYS A 98 2.41 15.03 15.63
C LYS A 98 1.53 15.30 14.42
N ALA A 99 1.02 14.25 13.80
CA ALA A 99 0.14 14.35 12.64
C ALA A 99 -1.31 14.66 13.02
N LYS A 100 -1.65 14.62 14.31
CA LYS A 100 -3.03 14.74 14.80
C LYS A 100 -3.96 13.72 14.11
N MET A 101 -3.46 12.50 13.93
CA MET A 101 -4.16 11.46 13.19
C MET A 101 -5.32 10.88 14.03
N LYS A 102 -6.48 10.80 13.40
CA LYS A 102 -7.65 10.12 13.97
C LYS A 102 -7.96 8.89 13.13
N TYR A 103 -8.08 7.76 13.79
CA TYR A 103 -8.48 6.52 13.13
C TYR A 103 -9.96 6.26 13.37
N ASP A 104 -10.78 6.78 12.46
CA ASP A 104 -12.22 6.63 12.45
C ASP A 104 -12.67 5.92 11.17
N LEU A 105 -13.99 5.69 11.05
CA LEU A 105 -14.57 5.01 9.89
C LEU A 105 -14.23 5.73 8.58
N ARG A 106 -14.31 7.06 8.56
CA ARG A 106 -14.05 7.85 7.36
C ARG A 106 -12.62 7.66 6.87
N THR A 107 -11.65 7.80 7.79
CA THR A 107 -10.23 7.62 7.46
C THR A 107 -9.96 6.21 6.93
N ALA A 108 -10.54 5.19 7.59
CA ALA A 108 -10.35 3.80 7.17
C ALA A 108 -10.97 3.52 5.79
N LYS A 109 -12.17 4.05 5.53
CA LYS A 109 -12.80 3.92 4.21
C LYS A 109 -11.94 4.54 3.11
N GLU A 110 -11.41 5.74 3.36
CA GLU A 110 -10.55 6.42 2.40
C GLU A 110 -9.30 5.59 2.09
N CYS A 111 -8.67 5.03 3.11
CA CYS A 111 -7.49 4.17 2.93
C CYS A 111 -7.81 2.94 2.07
N VAL A 112 -8.92 2.25 2.39
CA VAL A 112 -9.32 1.04 1.67
C VAL A 112 -9.71 1.36 0.22
N GLU A 113 -10.38 2.49 -0.01
CA GLU A 113 -10.75 2.92 -1.37
C GLU A 113 -9.53 3.19 -2.24
N VAL A 114 -8.51 3.87 -1.71
CA VAL A 114 -7.26 4.12 -2.44
C VAL A 114 -6.56 2.80 -2.76
N MET A 115 -6.51 1.89 -1.82
CA MET A 115 -5.96 0.56 -2.04
C MET A 115 -6.68 -0.15 -3.18
N ARG A 116 -8.00 -0.18 -3.17
CA ARG A 116 -8.80 -0.82 -4.23
C ARG A 116 -8.55 -0.19 -5.58
N GLU A 117 -8.48 1.14 -5.64
CA GLU A 117 -8.22 1.87 -6.88
C GLU A 117 -6.86 1.47 -7.46
N LEU A 118 -5.84 1.35 -6.61
CA LEU A 118 -4.52 0.92 -7.07
C LEU A 118 -4.56 -0.51 -7.62
N TRP A 119 -5.22 -1.44 -6.92
CA TRP A 119 -5.35 -2.82 -7.38
C TRP A 119 -6.08 -2.89 -8.74
N ASP A 120 -7.15 -2.11 -8.91
CA ASP A 120 -7.89 -2.06 -10.17
C ASP A 120 -7.00 -1.51 -11.30
N THR A 121 -6.23 -0.46 -11.01
CA THR A 121 -5.36 0.18 -12.01
C THR A 121 -4.23 -0.74 -12.45
N LEU A 122 -3.63 -1.48 -11.53
CA LEU A 122 -2.43 -2.27 -11.81
C LEU A 122 -2.69 -3.75 -12.11
N GLY A 123 -3.93 -4.22 -11.95
CA GLY A 123 -4.25 -5.63 -12.17
C GLY A 123 -3.83 -6.17 -13.52
N LYS A 124 -3.89 -5.35 -14.55
CA LYS A 124 -3.49 -5.73 -15.92
C LYS A 124 -2.01 -6.10 -16.06
N TYR A 125 -1.15 -5.57 -15.18
CA TYR A 125 0.28 -5.84 -15.22
C TYR A 125 0.66 -7.17 -14.55
N LEU A 126 -0.32 -7.83 -13.93
CA LEU A 126 -0.12 -9.06 -13.19
C LEU A 126 -0.57 -10.32 -13.95
N GLU A 127 -1.12 -10.11 -15.12
CA GLU A 127 -1.58 -11.21 -16.01
C GLU A 127 -0.44 -11.76 -16.86
#